data_72ec4577ec6575fc5ad4e6889ea23bcf
#
_entry.id   72ec4577ec6575fc5ad4e6889ea23bcf
#
_cell.length_a   1.000
_cell.length_b   1.000
_cell.length_c   1.000
_cell.angle_alpha   90.00
_cell.angle_beta   90.00
_cell.angle_gamma   90.00
#
_symmetry.space_group_name_H-M   'P 1'
#
loop_
_entity.id
_entity.type
_entity.pdbx_description
1 polymer ?
#
loop_
_entity_poly.entity_id
_entity_poly.type
_entity_poly.pdbx_seq_one_letter_code
_entity_poly.pdbx_strand_id
1 'polypeptide(L)'
;VTGQKIWSSGSHYANWYHVLVRTDPSAPKHRGITYLIMQLKDEKGAQMPGITLRPLYDMFGRRRWNEVFMDEVRVPKRQIIGEVNRGWYAAMTTLNFERTGASGAARHIGVLDRFLTTMRKIKSNGEPVLSNPLVRHKLADLRVILEMDRMLGYRVAWMQAKGEVPQAEGAISGYHGQITAKFHFWPTLASIIGEYS
;
A
#
# COMPACT_ATOMS: atom_id res chain seq x y z
N VAL A 1 -9.32 22.14 12.59
CA VAL A 1 -9.56 20.70 12.51
C VAL A 1 -9.20 20.09 13.84
N THR A 2 -10.16 19.39 14.47
CA THR A 2 -9.96 18.65 15.72
C THR A 2 -10.39 17.20 15.48
N GLY A 3 -9.59 16.24 15.95
CA GLY A 3 -9.89 14.82 15.81
C GLY A 3 -8.66 13.92 15.75
N GLN A 4 -8.87 12.66 15.42
CA GLN A 4 -7.84 11.64 15.40
C GLN A 4 -7.90 10.81 14.13
N LYS A 5 -6.74 10.40 13.63
CA LYS A 5 -6.57 9.39 12.60
C LYS A 5 -5.59 8.33 13.07
N ILE A 6 -5.80 7.09 12.64
CA ILE A 6 -4.94 5.96 12.97
C ILE A 6 -4.45 5.27 11.70
N TRP A 7 -3.44 4.44 11.81
CA TRP A 7 -2.80 3.69 10.72
C TRP A 7 -2.18 4.59 9.64
N SER A 8 -1.77 5.80 10.03
CA SER A 8 -1.15 6.75 9.09
C SER A 8 0.29 6.34 8.79
N SER A 9 0.44 5.62 7.66
CA SER A 9 1.74 5.13 7.20
C SER A 9 2.68 6.28 6.88
N GLY A 10 3.91 6.25 7.44
CA GLY A 10 4.96 7.19 7.10
C GLY A 10 4.74 8.65 7.53
N SER A 11 3.67 8.98 8.26
CA SER A 11 3.39 10.37 8.67
C SER A 11 4.51 11.00 9.50
N HIS A 12 5.36 10.21 10.16
CA HIS A 12 6.54 10.70 10.88
C HIS A 12 7.68 11.17 9.96
N TYR A 13 7.69 10.77 8.69
CA TYR A 13 8.62 11.28 7.67
C TYR A 13 8.00 12.39 6.83
N ALA A 14 6.67 12.38 6.67
CA ALA A 14 5.95 13.31 5.81
C ALA A 14 5.98 14.74 6.36
N ASN A 15 6.04 15.71 5.45
CA ASN A 15 5.84 17.13 5.75
C ASN A 15 4.38 17.54 5.57
N TRP A 16 3.65 16.82 4.72
CA TRP A 16 2.26 17.10 4.37
C TRP A 16 1.39 15.90 4.61
N TYR A 17 0.12 16.14 4.92
CA TYR A 17 -0.86 15.11 5.25
C TYR A 17 -2.18 15.41 4.54
N HIS A 18 -2.64 14.52 3.70
CA HIS A 18 -3.96 14.63 3.14
C HIS A 18 -4.99 13.93 4.04
N VAL A 19 -6.09 14.58 4.32
CA VAL A 19 -7.06 14.14 5.30
C VAL A 19 -8.49 14.48 4.90
N LEU A 20 -9.40 13.56 5.15
CA LEU A 20 -10.84 13.78 5.06
C LEU A 20 -11.38 14.22 6.42
N VAL A 21 -12.09 15.34 6.44
CA VAL A 21 -12.69 15.91 7.63
C VAL A 21 -14.18 16.16 7.42
N ARG A 22 -14.98 15.99 8.48
CA ARG A 22 -16.40 16.30 8.47
C ARG A 22 -16.58 17.81 8.65
N THR A 23 -17.05 18.48 7.64
CA THR A 23 -17.30 19.94 7.63
C THR A 23 -18.77 20.32 7.76
N ASP A 24 -19.68 19.39 7.44
CA ASP A 24 -21.11 19.51 7.67
C ASP A 24 -21.62 18.24 8.36
N PRO A 25 -21.86 18.29 9.68
CA PRO A 25 -22.33 17.13 10.45
C PRO A 25 -23.79 16.74 10.13
N SER A 26 -24.59 17.65 9.57
CA SER A 26 -25.99 17.40 9.21
C SER A 26 -26.14 16.68 7.88
N ALA A 27 -25.13 16.71 7.02
CA ALA A 27 -25.17 16.10 5.70
C ALA A 27 -25.02 14.58 5.78
N PRO A 28 -25.70 13.82 4.88
CA PRO A 28 -25.67 12.37 4.91
C PRO A 28 -24.31 11.82 4.43
N LYS A 29 -23.81 10.77 5.13
CA LYS A 29 -22.66 9.92 4.78
C LYS A 29 -21.50 10.67 4.08
N HIS A 30 -21.39 10.53 2.75
CA HIS A 30 -20.28 11.04 1.93
C HIS A 30 -20.40 12.53 1.59
N ARG A 31 -21.55 13.10 1.74
CA ARG A 31 -21.75 14.57 1.67
C ARG A 31 -21.35 15.19 3.01
N GLY A 32 -20.89 16.43 2.98
CA GLY A 32 -20.42 17.10 4.20
C GLY A 32 -19.01 16.69 4.64
N ILE A 33 -18.25 16.03 3.77
CA ILE A 33 -16.83 15.70 3.96
C ILE A 33 -15.99 16.58 3.03
N THR A 34 -14.98 17.22 3.59
CA THR A 34 -14.01 18.02 2.82
C THR A 34 -12.65 17.32 2.82
N TYR A 35 -11.97 17.36 1.69
CA TYR A 35 -10.63 16.82 1.53
C TYR A 35 -9.61 17.94 1.66
N LEU A 36 -8.68 17.77 2.57
CA LEU A 36 -7.68 18.79 2.90
C LEU A 36 -6.28 18.22 2.68
N ILE A 37 -5.37 19.12 2.32
CA ILE A 37 -3.94 18.88 2.45
C ILE A 37 -3.41 19.80 3.54
N MET A 38 -2.88 19.25 4.62
CA MET A 38 -2.42 20.01 5.77
C MET A 38 -0.93 19.77 6.02
N GLN A 39 -0.26 20.79 6.51
CA GLN A 39 1.15 20.71 6.85
C GLN A 39 1.30 20.01 8.20
N LEU A 40 2.16 18.99 8.26
CA LEU A 40 2.52 18.27 9.50
C LEU A 40 3.73 18.90 10.17
N LYS A 41 4.65 19.42 9.37
CA LYS A 41 5.91 20.01 9.84
C LYS A 41 6.17 21.34 9.17
N ASP A 42 6.84 22.21 9.86
CA ASP A 42 7.35 23.46 9.31
C ASP A 42 8.61 23.23 8.43
N GLU A 43 9.15 24.29 7.87
CA GLU A 43 10.37 24.25 7.04
C GLU A 43 11.61 23.76 7.79
N LYS A 44 11.61 23.83 9.12
CA LYS A 44 12.69 23.35 10.01
C LYS A 44 12.49 21.90 10.44
N GLY A 45 11.38 21.26 10.04
CA GLY A 45 11.04 19.89 10.41
C GLY A 45 10.35 19.75 11.77
N ALA A 46 10.02 20.84 12.46
CA ALA A 46 9.23 20.81 13.70
C ALA A 46 7.75 20.55 13.38
N GLN A 47 7.09 19.82 14.28
CA GLN A 47 5.65 19.56 14.13
C GLN A 47 4.85 20.86 14.20
N MET A 48 3.85 20.99 13.33
CA MET A 48 2.93 22.14 13.38
C MET A 48 2.14 22.15 14.69
N PRO A 49 1.80 23.34 15.22
CA PRO A 49 0.98 23.46 16.41
C PRO A 49 -0.32 22.68 16.32
N GLY A 50 -0.72 22.03 17.39
CA GLY A 50 -1.93 21.23 17.48
C GLY A 50 -1.81 19.83 16.86
N ILE A 51 -0.65 19.45 16.32
CA ILE A 51 -0.42 18.10 15.78
C ILE A 51 0.44 17.28 16.72
N THR A 52 -0.01 16.07 17.03
CA THR A 52 0.77 15.08 17.78
C THR A 52 0.78 13.76 17.03
N LEU A 53 1.96 13.20 16.81
CA LEU A 53 2.16 11.89 16.20
C LEU A 53 2.58 10.89 17.25
N ARG A 54 1.73 9.87 17.47
CA ARG A 54 2.04 8.75 18.37
C ARG A 54 2.42 7.52 17.54
N PRO A 55 3.60 6.93 17.79
CA PRO A 55 4.05 5.78 17.00
C PRO A 55 3.23 4.53 17.27
N LEU A 56 2.98 3.76 16.21
CA LEU A 56 2.50 2.38 16.25
C LEU A 56 3.60 1.47 15.69
N TYR A 57 3.92 0.45 16.44
CA TYR A 57 4.99 -0.48 16.10
C TYR A 57 4.42 -1.79 15.56
N ASP A 58 5.10 -2.38 14.58
CA ASP A 58 4.81 -3.73 14.11
C ASP A 58 5.37 -4.78 15.09
N MET A 59 5.07 -6.07 14.84
CA MET A 59 5.55 -7.17 15.69
C MET A 59 7.08 -7.33 15.71
N PHE A 60 7.80 -6.65 14.84
CA PHE A 60 9.28 -6.61 14.81
C PHE A 60 9.84 -5.36 15.46
N GLY A 61 9.01 -4.58 16.17
CA GLY A 61 9.43 -3.34 16.83
C GLY A 61 9.71 -2.17 15.89
N ARG A 62 9.31 -2.23 14.61
CA ARG A 62 9.53 -1.16 13.65
C ARG A 62 8.36 -0.18 13.66
N ARG A 63 8.65 1.12 13.73
CA ARG A 63 7.66 2.18 13.57
C ARG A 63 7.19 2.26 12.12
N ARG A 64 6.02 1.71 11.81
CA ARG A 64 5.45 1.73 10.46
C ARG A 64 4.31 2.71 10.30
N TRP A 65 3.51 2.85 11.32
CA TRP A 65 2.30 3.68 11.34
C TRP A 65 2.33 4.64 12.51
N ASN A 66 1.39 5.57 12.49
CA ASN A 66 1.18 6.49 13.59
C ASN A 66 -0.32 6.72 13.80
N GLU A 67 -0.68 7.05 15.01
CA GLU A 67 -1.86 7.84 15.31
C GLU A 67 -1.51 9.31 15.07
N VAL A 68 -2.44 10.05 14.49
CA VAL A 68 -2.31 11.49 14.23
C VAL A 68 -3.42 12.18 15.00
N PHE A 69 -3.05 12.89 16.06
CA PHE A 69 -3.97 13.74 16.82
C PHE A 69 -3.89 15.16 16.28
N MET A 70 -5.04 15.76 16.11
CA MET A 70 -5.22 17.12 15.64
C MET A 70 -6.07 17.86 16.68
N ASP A 71 -5.55 18.94 17.23
CA ASP A 71 -6.24 19.78 18.19
C ASP A 71 -6.23 21.22 17.69
N GLU A 72 -7.41 21.73 17.31
CA GLU A 72 -7.64 23.06 16.76
C GLU A 72 -6.71 23.48 15.60
N VAL A 73 -6.21 22.51 14.83
CA VAL A 73 -5.30 22.75 13.70
C VAL A 73 -5.96 23.66 12.67
N ARG A 74 -5.35 24.81 12.40
CA ARG A 74 -5.83 25.75 11.40
C ARG A 74 -5.27 25.39 10.03
N VAL A 75 -6.16 25.13 9.07
CA VAL A 75 -5.82 24.81 7.69
C VAL A 75 -6.34 25.92 6.78
N PRO A 76 -5.48 26.60 6.01
CA PRO A 76 -5.92 27.63 5.06
C PRO A 76 -6.89 27.08 4.02
N LYS A 77 -7.90 27.85 3.62
CA LYS A 77 -8.89 27.44 2.61
C LYS A 77 -8.26 27.03 1.27
N ARG A 78 -7.12 27.62 0.90
CA ARG A 78 -6.38 27.25 -0.33
C ARG A 78 -5.83 25.80 -0.31
N GLN A 79 -5.85 25.16 0.84
CA GLN A 79 -5.42 23.77 1.02
C GLN A 79 -6.59 22.76 0.95
N ILE A 80 -7.77 23.23 0.52
CA ILE A 80 -8.90 22.35 0.18
C ILE A 80 -8.66 21.77 -1.19
N ILE A 81 -8.78 20.44 -1.31
CA ILE A 81 -8.72 19.72 -2.58
C ILE A 81 -10.14 19.55 -3.09
N GLY A 82 -10.45 20.16 -4.24
CA GLY A 82 -11.78 20.20 -4.80
C GLY A 82 -12.70 21.19 -4.06
N GLU A 83 -13.94 20.78 -3.81
CA GLU A 83 -14.98 21.61 -3.21
C GLU A 83 -15.25 21.24 -1.75
N VAL A 84 -15.64 22.24 -0.95
CA VAL A 84 -16.13 22.02 0.43
C VAL A 84 -17.31 21.04 0.40
N ASN A 85 -17.35 20.12 1.34
CA ASN A 85 -18.40 19.10 1.47
C ASN A 85 -18.47 18.05 0.34
N ARG A 86 -17.54 18.08 -0.63
CA ARG A 86 -17.44 17.11 -1.72
C ARG A 86 -16.12 16.35 -1.77
N GLY A 87 -15.34 16.43 -0.73
CA GLY A 87 -14.00 15.85 -0.66
C GLY A 87 -13.96 14.32 -0.75
N TRP A 88 -15.04 13.63 -0.42
CA TRP A 88 -15.14 12.17 -0.60
C TRP A 88 -14.89 11.76 -2.05
N TYR A 89 -15.50 12.46 -2.99
CA TYR A 89 -15.40 12.15 -4.43
C TYR A 89 -13.96 12.37 -4.94
N ALA A 90 -13.33 13.47 -4.51
CA ALA A 90 -11.93 13.75 -4.84
C ALA A 90 -10.98 12.68 -4.26
N ALA A 91 -11.20 12.26 -3.01
CA ALA A 91 -10.42 11.21 -2.38
C ALA A 91 -10.58 9.84 -3.07
N MET A 92 -11.81 9.51 -3.53
CA MET A 92 -12.04 8.28 -4.29
C MET A 92 -11.25 8.25 -5.60
N THR A 93 -11.12 9.39 -6.29
CA THR A 93 -10.27 9.49 -7.46
C THR A 93 -8.81 9.16 -7.13
N THR A 94 -8.26 9.75 -6.07
CA THR A 94 -6.90 9.45 -5.59
C THR A 94 -6.72 7.96 -5.29
N LEU A 95 -7.65 7.35 -4.55
CA LEU A 95 -7.59 5.93 -4.19
C LEU A 95 -7.69 4.99 -5.40
N ASN A 96 -8.48 5.36 -6.42
CA ASN A 96 -8.59 4.58 -7.65
C ASN A 96 -7.26 4.58 -8.43
N PHE A 97 -6.53 5.70 -8.42
CA PHE A 97 -5.20 5.77 -9.03
C PHE A 97 -4.13 5.03 -8.21
N GLU A 98 -4.24 5.00 -6.88
CA GLU A 98 -3.30 4.28 -6.01
C GLU A 98 -3.39 2.76 -6.16
N ARG A 99 -4.55 2.22 -6.49
CA ARG A 99 -4.82 0.77 -6.59
C ARG A 99 -4.22 0.06 -7.81
N THR A 100 -3.19 0.60 -8.44
CA THR A 100 -2.63 0.01 -9.67
C THR A 100 -1.99 -1.38 -9.48
N GLY A 101 -1.58 -1.75 -8.27
CA GLY A 101 -1.02 -3.08 -7.96
C GLY A 101 0.31 -3.44 -8.66
N ALA A 102 0.63 -2.81 -9.79
CA ALA A 102 1.78 -3.16 -10.64
C ALA A 102 3.13 -3.14 -9.91
N SER A 103 3.33 -2.21 -8.98
CA SER A 103 4.57 -2.11 -8.19
C SER A 103 4.75 -3.29 -7.20
N GLY A 104 3.66 -3.87 -6.71
CA GLY A 104 3.67 -5.04 -5.84
C GLY A 104 4.16 -6.28 -6.57
N ALA A 105 3.59 -6.58 -7.73
CA ALA A 105 3.98 -7.71 -8.56
C ALA A 105 5.45 -7.63 -8.98
N ALA A 106 5.92 -6.48 -9.46
CA ALA A 106 7.31 -6.27 -9.86
C ALA A 106 8.30 -6.53 -8.70
N ARG A 107 7.95 -6.10 -7.48
CA ARG A 107 8.76 -6.35 -6.28
C ARG A 107 8.86 -7.84 -5.96
N HIS A 108 7.74 -8.57 -5.97
CA HIS A 108 7.72 -10.00 -5.68
C HIS A 108 8.46 -10.81 -6.75
N ILE A 109 8.32 -10.46 -8.02
CA ILE A 109 9.10 -11.06 -9.12
C ILE A 109 10.59 -10.89 -8.87
N GLY A 110 11.04 -9.69 -8.54
CA GLY A 110 12.46 -9.44 -8.22
C GLY A 110 12.94 -10.19 -6.97
N VAL A 111 12.09 -10.44 -5.97
CA VAL A 111 12.44 -11.29 -4.83
C VAL A 111 12.56 -12.75 -5.26
N LEU A 112 11.62 -13.25 -6.06
CA LEU A 112 11.65 -14.61 -6.59
C LEU A 112 12.90 -14.87 -7.43
N ASP A 113 13.29 -13.95 -8.29
CA ASP A 113 14.49 -14.09 -9.12
C ASP A 113 15.77 -14.17 -8.28
N ARG A 114 15.87 -13.36 -7.21
CA ARG A 114 16.97 -13.46 -6.23
C ARG A 114 16.94 -14.78 -5.46
N PHE A 115 15.76 -15.21 -5.04
CA PHE A 115 15.57 -16.50 -4.38
C PHE A 115 16.05 -17.67 -5.28
N LEU A 116 15.61 -17.71 -6.54
CA LEU A 116 16.05 -18.70 -7.51
C LEU A 116 17.58 -18.69 -7.71
N THR A 117 18.19 -17.52 -7.77
CA THR A 117 19.64 -17.38 -7.87
C THR A 117 20.37 -17.99 -6.68
N THR A 118 19.83 -17.84 -5.48
CA THR A 118 20.37 -18.44 -4.26
C THR A 118 20.15 -19.96 -4.25
N MET A 119 18.94 -20.41 -4.55
CA MET A 119 18.58 -21.85 -4.53
C MET A 119 19.34 -22.69 -5.54
N ARG A 120 19.83 -22.11 -6.64
CA ARG A 120 20.72 -22.79 -7.60
C ARG A 120 22.04 -23.27 -6.98
N LYS A 121 22.47 -22.64 -5.90
CA LYS A 121 23.73 -22.95 -5.20
C LYS A 121 23.55 -23.94 -4.06
N ILE A 122 22.30 -24.18 -3.63
CA ILE A 122 21.97 -25.05 -2.49
C ILE A 122 21.78 -26.48 -2.98
N LYS A 123 22.41 -27.41 -2.25
CA LYS A 123 22.30 -28.85 -2.48
C LYS A 123 21.70 -29.52 -1.25
N SER A 124 20.91 -30.56 -1.48
CA SER A 124 20.39 -31.45 -0.44
C SER A 124 20.72 -32.87 -0.86
N ASN A 125 21.35 -33.64 0.03
CA ASN A 125 21.83 -35.00 -0.27
C ASN A 125 22.72 -35.12 -1.53
N GLY A 126 23.52 -34.05 -1.78
CA GLY A 126 24.42 -33.97 -2.94
C GLY A 126 23.79 -33.43 -4.23
N GLU A 127 22.47 -33.41 -4.33
CA GLU A 127 21.73 -32.94 -5.51
C GLU A 127 21.26 -31.49 -5.36
N PRO A 128 21.22 -30.69 -6.45
CA PRO A 128 20.67 -29.34 -6.41
C PRO A 128 19.20 -29.34 -5.95
N VAL A 129 18.82 -28.50 -5.02
CA VAL A 129 17.42 -28.37 -4.54
C VAL A 129 16.45 -28.12 -5.69
N LEU A 130 16.85 -27.34 -6.69
CA LEU A 130 16.04 -27.07 -7.86
C LEU A 130 15.89 -28.25 -8.84
N SER A 131 16.58 -29.40 -8.63
CA SER A 131 16.30 -30.62 -9.37
C SER A 131 15.05 -31.35 -8.86
N ASN A 132 14.61 -31.07 -7.62
CA ASN A 132 13.39 -31.63 -7.06
C ASN A 132 12.14 -31.16 -7.82
N PRO A 133 11.34 -32.10 -8.42
CA PRO A 133 10.17 -31.75 -9.20
C PRO A 133 9.10 -30.96 -8.39
N LEU A 134 8.93 -31.28 -7.11
CA LEU A 134 7.96 -30.59 -6.23
C LEU A 134 8.35 -29.14 -5.98
N VAL A 135 9.65 -28.87 -5.75
CA VAL A 135 10.17 -27.51 -5.59
C VAL A 135 9.96 -26.71 -6.87
N ARG A 136 10.30 -27.32 -8.02
CA ARG A 136 10.10 -26.68 -9.33
C ARG A 136 8.65 -26.36 -9.59
N HIS A 137 7.72 -27.26 -9.27
CA HIS A 137 6.29 -27.05 -9.44
C HIS A 137 5.79 -25.89 -8.58
N LYS A 138 6.10 -25.89 -7.29
CA LYS A 138 5.76 -24.79 -6.37
C LYS A 138 6.25 -23.41 -6.89
N LEU A 139 7.47 -23.35 -7.41
CA LEU A 139 8.06 -22.12 -7.95
C LEU A 139 7.45 -21.68 -9.28
N ALA A 140 7.10 -22.64 -10.15
CA ALA A 140 6.43 -22.37 -11.42
C ALA A 140 5.02 -21.82 -11.19
N ASP A 141 4.23 -22.43 -10.30
CA ASP A 141 2.90 -21.93 -9.92
C ASP A 141 2.98 -20.52 -9.35
N LEU A 142 3.95 -20.29 -8.46
CA LEU A 142 4.16 -18.95 -7.90
C LEU A 142 4.50 -17.93 -9.00
N ARG A 143 5.33 -18.30 -9.97
CA ARG A 143 5.66 -17.42 -11.10
C ARG A 143 4.43 -17.08 -11.94
N VAL A 144 3.57 -18.06 -12.24
CA VAL A 144 2.32 -17.85 -12.97
C VAL A 144 1.43 -16.86 -12.25
N ILE A 145 1.22 -17.03 -10.95
CA ILE A 145 0.40 -16.12 -10.13
C ILE A 145 0.97 -14.69 -10.15
N LEU A 146 2.30 -14.54 -10.02
CA LEU A 146 2.94 -13.21 -10.08
C LEU A 146 2.82 -12.54 -11.46
N GLU A 147 2.87 -13.32 -12.55
CA GLU A 147 2.64 -12.80 -13.89
C GLU A 147 1.18 -12.35 -14.08
N MET A 148 0.22 -13.09 -13.52
CA MET A 148 -1.19 -12.65 -13.51
C MET A 148 -1.35 -11.31 -12.77
N ASP A 149 -0.76 -11.15 -11.59
CA ASP A 149 -0.74 -9.88 -10.85
C ASP A 149 -0.14 -8.75 -11.69
N ARG A 150 0.96 -9.02 -12.37
CA ARG A 150 1.63 -8.05 -13.25
C ARG A 150 0.73 -7.61 -14.40
N MET A 151 0.06 -8.56 -15.05
CA MET A 151 -0.86 -8.27 -16.17
C MET A 151 -2.10 -7.48 -15.72
N LEU A 152 -2.65 -7.79 -14.54
CA LEU A 152 -3.72 -7.00 -13.95
C LEU A 152 -3.28 -5.55 -13.69
N GLY A 153 -2.08 -5.36 -13.15
CA GLY A 153 -1.51 -4.03 -12.96
C GLY A 153 -1.31 -3.26 -14.27
N TYR A 154 -0.86 -3.93 -15.33
CA TYR A 154 -0.72 -3.31 -16.66
C TYR A 154 -2.07 -2.93 -17.27
N ARG A 155 -3.10 -3.77 -17.09
CA ARG A 155 -4.46 -3.45 -17.52
C ARG A 155 -4.96 -2.17 -16.85
N VAL A 156 -4.78 -2.04 -15.53
CA VAL A 156 -5.16 -0.84 -14.78
C VAL A 156 -4.41 0.39 -15.31
N ALA A 157 -3.09 0.30 -15.47
CA ALA A 157 -2.27 1.40 -15.98
C ALA A 157 -2.69 1.81 -17.42
N TRP A 158 -3.01 0.84 -18.26
CA TRP A 158 -3.48 1.10 -19.63
C TRP A 158 -4.83 1.83 -19.64
N MET A 159 -5.80 1.46 -18.78
CA MET A 159 -7.07 2.16 -18.64
C MET A 159 -6.86 3.61 -18.17
N GLN A 160 -6.00 3.80 -17.16
CA GLN A 160 -5.64 5.13 -16.66
C GLN A 160 -5.00 6.00 -17.76
N ALA A 161 -4.11 5.43 -18.58
CA ALA A 161 -3.49 6.15 -19.70
C ALA A 161 -4.51 6.59 -20.77
N LYS A 162 -5.66 5.91 -20.86
CA LYS A 162 -6.79 6.32 -21.69
C LYS A 162 -7.74 7.32 -21.04
N GLY A 163 -7.48 7.72 -19.80
CA GLY A 163 -8.36 8.60 -19.04
C GLY A 163 -9.56 7.89 -18.40
N GLU A 164 -9.59 6.56 -18.43
CA GLU A 164 -10.63 5.75 -17.80
C GLU A 164 -10.36 5.61 -16.30
N VAL A 165 -11.41 5.47 -15.49
CA VAL A 165 -11.30 5.23 -14.04
C VAL A 165 -11.47 3.72 -13.78
N PRO A 166 -10.39 2.96 -13.49
CA PRO A 166 -10.43 1.51 -13.35
C PRO A 166 -10.93 1.11 -11.95
N GLN A 167 -12.23 1.24 -11.68
CA GLN A 167 -12.80 0.95 -10.35
C GLN A 167 -12.76 -0.54 -10.02
N ALA A 168 -13.31 -1.38 -10.87
CA ALA A 168 -13.35 -2.83 -10.68
C ALA A 168 -11.96 -3.45 -10.84
N GLU A 169 -11.27 -3.11 -11.92
CA GLU A 169 -9.93 -3.62 -12.23
C GLU A 169 -8.91 -3.24 -11.16
N GLY A 170 -8.95 -2.00 -10.66
CA GLY A 170 -8.08 -1.55 -9.57
C GLY A 170 -8.37 -2.29 -8.27
N ALA A 171 -9.64 -2.55 -7.95
CA ALA A 171 -10.01 -3.34 -6.77
C ALA A 171 -9.56 -4.80 -6.89
N ILE A 172 -9.76 -5.43 -8.06
CA ILE A 172 -9.31 -6.80 -8.34
C ILE A 172 -7.78 -6.89 -8.25
N SER A 173 -7.06 -5.99 -8.90
CA SER A 173 -5.59 -5.98 -8.88
C SER A 173 -5.03 -5.81 -7.46
N GLY A 174 -5.58 -4.87 -6.69
CA GLY A 174 -5.16 -4.65 -5.30
C GLY A 174 -5.46 -5.83 -4.38
N TYR A 175 -6.64 -6.43 -4.52
CA TYR A 175 -7.06 -7.59 -3.72
C TYR A 175 -6.24 -8.84 -4.07
N HIS A 176 -6.08 -9.14 -5.36
CA HIS A 176 -5.33 -10.29 -5.84
C HIS A 176 -3.85 -10.21 -5.40
N GLY A 177 -3.20 -9.06 -5.55
CA GLY A 177 -1.82 -8.88 -5.11
C GLY A 177 -1.62 -9.07 -3.60
N GLN A 178 -2.61 -8.71 -2.77
CA GLN A 178 -2.57 -8.97 -1.33
C GLN A 178 -2.72 -10.47 -1.00
N ILE A 179 -3.64 -11.17 -1.67
CA ILE A 179 -3.81 -12.62 -1.54
C ILE A 179 -2.53 -13.33 -1.97
N THR A 180 -2.01 -12.99 -3.14
CA THR A 180 -0.75 -13.54 -3.65
C THR A 180 0.36 -13.41 -2.62
N ALA A 181 0.57 -12.21 -2.07
CA ALA A 181 1.61 -12.00 -1.08
C ALA A 181 1.44 -12.85 0.18
N LYS A 182 0.22 -12.89 0.76
CA LYS A 182 -0.03 -13.51 2.06
C LYS A 182 -0.16 -15.03 2.00
N PHE A 183 -0.82 -15.56 0.98
CA PHE A 183 -1.23 -16.96 0.93
C PHE A 183 -0.44 -17.79 -0.07
N HIS A 184 0.25 -17.18 -1.01
CA HIS A 184 1.04 -17.89 -2.01
C HIS A 184 2.52 -17.58 -1.89
N PHE A 185 2.93 -16.32 -1.99
CA PHE A 185 4.33 -15.94 -2.12
C PHE A 185 5.16 -16.30 -0.89
N TRP A 186 4.87 -15.69 0.25
CA TRP A 186 5.68 -15.90 1.46
C TRP A 186 5.58 -17.33 2.02
N PRO A 187 4.38 -17.97 2.08
CA PRO A 187 4.29 -19.35 2.52
C PRO A 187 5.05 -20.34 1.64
N THR A 188 5.02 -20.14 0.31
CA THR A 188 5.75 -21.02 -0.63
C THR A 188 7.27 -20.91 -0.41
N LEU A 189 7.82 -19.70 -0.33
CA LEU A 189 9.25 -19.54 -0.08
C LEU A 189 9.66 -20.08 1.29
N ALA A 190 8.85 -19.84 2.33
CA ALA A 190 9.11 -20.35 3.69
C ALA A 190 9.08 -21.89 3.75
N SER A 191 8.12 -22.52 3.07
CA SER A 191 8.02 -23.98 2.96
C SER A 191 9.28 -24.57 2.33
N ILE A 192 9.75 -23.99 1.21
CA ILE A 192 10.97 -24.47 0.55
C ILE A 192 12.20 -24.28 1.45
N ILE A 193 12.33 -23.14 2.11
CA ILE A 193 13.45 -22.91 3.04
C ILE A 193 13.40 -23.93 4.18
N GLY A 194 12.25 -24.15 4.82
CA GLY A 194 12.10 -25.06 5.94
C GLY A 194 12.32 -26.54 5.59
N GLU A 195 12.12 -26.94 4.32
CA GLU A 195 12.40 -28.31 3.86
C GLU A 195 13.91 -28.55 3.60
N TYR A 196 14.72 -27.49 3.42
CA TYR A 196 16.13 -27.59 2.99
C TYR A 196 17.12 -26.75 3.82
N SER A 197 16.69 -26.22 4.96
CA SER A 197 17.55 -25.60 5.99
C SER A 197 17.89 -26.64 7.07
#